data_4e7e6dc3bdc46742e04134d2b396f292
#
_entry.id   4e7e6dc3bdc46742e04134d2b396f292
#
_cell.length_a   1.000
_cell.length_b   1.000
_cell.length_c   1.000
_cell.angle_alpha   90.00
_cell.angle_beta   90.00
_cell.angle_gamma   90.00
#
_symmetry.space_group_name_H-M   'P 1'
#
loop_
_entity.id
_entity.type
_entity.pdbx_description
1 polymer ?
#
loop_
_entity_poly.entity_id
_entity_poly.type
_entity_poly.pdbx_seq_one_letter_code
_entity_poly.pdbx_strand_id
1 'polypeptide(L)'
;MSKYDEQYLDLVERILKDGYYDQNRTGIATYKLPHQILQFNLQEEFPILTTKYVAYKAAIKELLWIFQKQSNKISDLHEQNVHIWDEWEMEDGTIGTAYGWVVKKFNQVDKLIHQLKTNPQDRRMVLNLWQIPYLDTGALYPCVFNSCWDVTDGKLNCMLTIRSNDIPLGHPFNVTQYAVFVHLLAQVTDLKPGLLTVCISNAHIYENQVEGMKEQLSRRDKAYPCLLYTSD
;
A
#
# COMPACT_ATOMS: atom_id res chain seq x y z
N MET A 1 2.59 -2.60 21.83
CA MET A 1 2.84 -1.94 20.54
C MET A 1 3.03 -3.02 19.50
N SER A 2 2.48 -2.84 18.29
CA SER A 2 2.67 -3.79 17.20
C SER A 2 4.08 -3.68 16.61
N LYS A 3 4.57 -4.72 15.94
CA LYS A 3 5.84 -4.65 15.18
C LYS A 3 5.77 -3.62 14.06
N TYR A 4 4.56 -3.36 13.53
CA TYR A 4 4.36 -2.31 12.55
C TYR A 4 4.52 -0.92 13.18
N ASP A 5 3.91 -0.66 14.35
CA ASP A 5 4.11 0.62 15.06
C ASP A 5 5.60 0.88 15.32
N GLU A 6 6.36 -0.14 15.74
CA GLU A 6 7.81 -0.02 15.98
C GLU A 6 8.56 0.42 14.72
N GLN A 7 8.45 -0.35 13.64
CA GLN A 7 9.13 -0.05 12.37
C GLN A 7 8.71 1.32 11.81
N TYR A 8 7.41 1.64 11.90
CA TYR A 8 6.86 2.90 11.40
C TYR A 8 7.37 4.10 12.19
N LEU A 9 7.30 4.05 13.52
CA LEU A 9 7.75 5.15 14.37
C LEU A 9 9.27 5.35 14.30
N ASP A 10 10.04 4.28 14.16
CA ASP A 10 11.48 4.36 13.92
C ASP A 10 11.79 5.03 12.59
N LEU A 11 11.00 4.73 11.54
CA LEU A 11 11.16 5.41 10.24
C LEU A 11 10.78 6.90 10.35
N VAL A 12 9.67 7.23 11.01
CA VAL A 12 9.25 8.62 11.24
C VAL A 12 10.34 9.40 12.00
N GLU A 13 10.87 8.83 13.08
CA GLU A 13 11.94 9.47 13.87
C GLU A 13 13.19 9.73 13.02
N ARG A 14 13.62 8.74 12.22
CA ARG A 14 14.77 8.90 11.31
C ARG A 14 14.52 9.97 10.24
N ILE A 15 13.32 10.04 9.64
CA ILE A 15 12.99 11.06 8.65
C ILE A 15 13.04 12.46 9.29
N LEU A 16 12.49 12.63 10.51
CA LEU A 16 12.47 13.92 11.17
C LEU A 16 13.87 14.35 11.65
N LYS A 17 14.74 13.41 12.00
CA LYS A 17 16.09 13.68 12.50
C LYS A 17 17.13 13.85 11.38
N ASP A 18 17.12 12.91 10.43
CA ASP A 18 18.20 12.74 9.45
C ASP A 18 17.73 13.00 8.00
N GLY A 19 16.44 13.32 7.81
CA GLY A 19 15.84 13.52 6.50
C GLY A 19 16.33 14.77 5.79
N TYR A 20 16.55 14.67 4.49
CA TYR A 20 16.88 15.80 3.63
C TYR A 20 15.64 16.64 3.38
N TYR A 21 15.77 17.95 3.68
CA TYR A 21 14.73 18.93 3.35
C TYR A 21 14.77 19.24 1.86
N ASP A 22 13.64 19.08 1.18
CA ASP A 22 13.57 19.19 -0.27
C ASP A 22 12.28 19.86 -0.74
N GLN A 23 12.42 20.79 -1.67
CA GLN A 23 11.28 21.37 -2.38
C GLN A 23 10.82 20.39 -3.48
N ASN A 24 9.55 20.38 -3.76
CA ASN A 24 8.98 19.49 -4.77
C ASN A 24 7.82 20.13 -5.53
N ARG A 25 7.28 19.42 -6.51
CA ARG A 25 6.22 19.91 -7.40
C ARG A 25 4.89 20.24 -6.71
N THR A 26 4.66 19.79 -5.47
CA THR A 26 3.41 20.06 -4.75
C THR A 26 3.36 21.44 -4.10
N GLY A 27 4.48 22.15 -4.06
CA GLY A 27 4.61 23.45 -3.40
C GLY A 27 4.78 23.38 -1.88
N ILE A 28 4.68 22.20 -1.27
CA ILE A 28 4.94 21.96 0.16
C ILE A 28 6.22 21.13 0.27
N ALA A 29 7.21 21.65 1.00
CA ALA A 29 8.48 20.98 1.20
C ALA A 29 8.33 19.65 1.97
N THR A 30 9.28 18.77 1.81
CA THR A 30 9.32 17.47 2.49
C THR A 30 10.65 17.21 3.16
N TYR A 31 10.61 16.49 4.28
CA TYR A 31 11.76 15.76 4.82
C TYR A 31 11.72 14.36 4.24
N LYS A 32 12.80 13.88 3.63
CA LYS A 32 12.83 12.58 2.93
C LYS A 32 14.06 11.75 3.26
N LEU A 33 13.90 10.43 3.26
CA LEU A 33 14.98 9.45 3.25
C LEU A 33 14.84 8.55 2.02
N PRO A 34 15.94 8.27 1.30
CA PRO A 34 15.91 7.30 0.20
C PRO A 34 15.90 5.87 0.71
N HIS A 35 15.37 4.96 -0.11
CA HIS A 35 15.52 3.50 -0.03
C HIS A 35 15.26 2.91 1.37
N GLN A 36 14.01 2.98 1.81
CA GLN A 36 13.56 2.37 3.06
C GLN A 36 12.88 1.03 2.80
N ILE A 37 13.06 0.09 3.72
CA ILE A 37 12.44 -1.24 3.66
C ILE A 37 11.78 -1.52 5.00
N LEU A 38 10.51 -1.95 4.95
CA LEU A 38 9.76 -2.48 6.09
C LEU A 38 9.29 -3.89 5.72
N GLN A 39 9.24 -4.79 6.69
CA GLN A 39 8.83 -6.17 6.47
C GLN A 39 7.92 -6.66 7.59
N PHE A 40 6.83 -7.34 7.21
CA PHE A 40 5.79 -7.82 8.11
C PHE A 40 5.54 -9.31 7.89
N ASN A 41 5.55 -10.08 8.96
CA ASN A 41 5.14 -11.48 8.93
C ASN A 41 3.63 -11.57 9.18
N LEU A 42 2.86 -11.81 8.12
CA LEU A 42 1.41 -11.86 8.17
C LEU A 42 0.86 -13.11 8.88
N GLN A 43 1.70 -14.01 9.37
CA GLN A 43 1.29 -15.11 10.24
C GLN A 43 1.34 -14.73 11.73
N GLU A 44 2.04 -13.68 12.09
CA GLU A 44 2.19 -13.24 13.47
C GLU A 44 1.16 -12.17 13.85
N GLU A 45 1.05 -11.12 13.04
CA GLU A 45 0.13 -10.03 13.29
C GLU A 45 -0.35 -9.38 11.99
N PHE A 46 -1.53 -8.77 12.01
CA PHE A 46 -1.98 -7.92 10.93
C PHE A 46 -1.34 -6.53 11.06
N PRO A 47 -0.60 -6.03 10.03
CA PRO A 47 0.12 -4.77 10.12
C PRO A 47 -0.83 -3.57 9.97
N ILE A 48 -1.40 -3.14 11.09
CA ILE A 48 -2.19 -1.92 11.22
C ILE A 48 -1.61 -1.07 12.35
N LEU A 49 -1.51 0.25 12.14
CA LEU A 49 -1.02 1.16 13.18
C LEU A 49 -2.01 1.25 14.33
N THR A 50 -1.50 1.27 15.55
CA THR A 50 -2.28 1.44 16.79
C THR A 50 -2.02 2.79 17.45
N THR A 51 -1.04 3.55 16.98
CA THR A 51 -0.67 4.89 17.47
C THR A 51 -1.45 6.03 16.80
N LYS A 52 -2.18 5.73 15.74
CA LYS A 52 -3.12 6.64 15.07
C LYS A 52 -4.29 5.87 14.47
N TYR A 53 -5.38 6.57 14.21
CA TYR A 53 -6.49 6.01 13.42
C TYR A 53 -6.07 5.80 11.95
N VAL A 54 -6.33 4.61 11.44
CA VAL A 54 -6.22 4.27 10.01
C VAL A 54 -7.62 4.01 9.47
N ALA A 55 -8.01 4.70 8.42
CA ALA A 55 -9.32 4.51 7.76
C ALA A 55 -9.34 3.18 6.95
N TYR A 56 -9.12 2.06 7.64
CA TYR A 56 -8.93 0.74 7.03
C TYR A 56 -10.11 0.30 6.16
N LYS A 57 -11.35 0.70 6.50
CA LYS A 57 -12.52 0.39 5.67
C LYS A 57 -12.44 1.05 4.30
N ALA A 58 -11.99 2.31 4.24
CA ALA A 58 -11.77 2.99 2.97
C ALA A 58 -10.61 2.36 2.20
N ALA A 59 -9.52 2.02 2.88
CA ALA A 59 -8.38 1.33 2.27
C ALA A 59 -8.77 -0.03 1.65
N ILE A 60 -9.59 -0.83 2.34
CA ILE A 60 -10.09 -2.12 1.81
C ILE A 60 -11.01 -1.90 0.61
N LYS A 61 -11.93 -0.93 0.68
CA LYS A 61 -12.84 -0.62 -0.45
C LYS A 61 -12.07 -0.17 -1.69
N GLU A 62 -11.05 0.66 -1.51
CA GLU A 62 -10.16 1.07 -2.60
C GLU A 62 -9.39 -0.13 -3.18
N LEU A 63 -8.84 -1.01 -2.36
CA LEU A 63 -8.20 -2.25 -2.80
C LEU A 63 -9.14 -3.08 -3.69
N LEU A 64 -10.37 -3.30 -3.24
CA LEU A 64 -11.38 -4.07 -3.97
C LEU A 64 -11.80 -3.37 -5.27
N TRP A 65 -11.87 -2.03 -5.26
CA TRP A 65 -12.14 -1.24 -6.46
C TRP A 65 -11.03 -1.41 -7.51
N ILE A 66 -9.75 -1.38 -7.09
CA ILE A 66 -8.60 -1.54 -7.98
C ILE A 66 -8.47 -2.97 -8.50
N PHE A 67 -8.48 -3.98 -7.61
CA PHE A 67 -8.04 -5.34 -7.95
C PHE A 67 -9.18 -6.33 -8.18
N GLN A 68 -10.34 -6.15 -7.56
CA GLN A 68 -11.50 -7.02 -7.74
C GLN A 68 -12.47 -6.46 -8.80
N LYS A 69 -12.97 -5.22 -8.61
CA LYS A 69 -13.86 -4.58 -9.57
C LYS A 69 -13.11 -4.12 -10.83
N GLN A 70 -11.81 -3.89 -10.69
CA GLN A 70 -10.91 -3.47 -11.77
C GLN A 70 -11.45 -2.22 -12.48
N SER A 71 -11.90 -1.26 -11.69
CA SER A 71 -12.53 -0.03 -12.16
C SER A 71 -11.61 1.18 -12.02
N ASN A 72 -11.91 2.21 -12.78
CA ASN A 72 -11.33 3.54 -12.68
C ASN A 72 -12.41 4.63 -12.51
N LYS A 73 -13.68 4.25 -12.32
CA LYS A 73 -14.81 5.17 -12.15
C LYS A 73 -14.92 5.63 -10.70
N ILE A 74 -14.97 6.93 -10.48
CA ILE A 74 -15.14 7.53 -9.14
C ILE A 74 -16.51 7.20 -8.56
N SER A 75 -17.57 7.15 -9.38
CA SER A 75 -18.91 6.76 -8.95
C SER A 75 -18.95 5.42 -8.21
N ASP A 76 -18.11 4.47 -8.59
CA ASP A 76 -18.04 3.16 -7.93
C ASP A 76 -17.53 3.25 -6.47
N LEU A 77 -16.72 4.24 -6.16
CA LEU A 77 -16.26 4.55 -4.79
C LEU A 77 -17.33 5.35 -4.02
N HIS A 78 -17.99 6.29 -4.68
CA HIS A 78 -19.09 7.08 -4.08
C HIS A 78 -20.24 6.19 -3.61
N GLU A 79 -20.62 5.17 -4.39
CA GLU A 79 -21.63 4.16 -3.99
C GLU A 79 -21.29 3.47 -2.66
N GLN A 80 -19.99 3.44 -2.31
CA GLN A 80 -19.50 2.88 -1.06
C GLN A 80 -19.16 3.94 0.00
N ASN A 81 -19.52 5.21 -0.23
CA ASN A 81 -19.17 6.35 0.62
C ASN A 81 -17.64 6.48 0.84
N VAL A 82 -16.87 6.42 -0.25
CA VAL A 82 -15.41 6.62 -0.28
C VAL A 82 -15.11 7.79 -1.21
N HIS A 83 -14.40 8.81 -0.70
CA HIS A 83 -14.16 10.09 -1.35
C HIS A 83 -12.67 10.44 -1.50
N ILE A 84 -11.79 9.45 -1.30
CA ILE A 84 -10.33 9.67 -1.29
C ILE A 84 -9.73 9.98 -2.67
N TRP A 85 -10.53 9.83 -3.73
CA TRP A 85 -10.11 10.08 -5.11
C TRP A 85 -10.81 11.28 -5.76
N ASP A 86 -11.67 12.02 -5.05
CA ASP A 86 -12.46 13.11 -5.61
C ASP A 86 -11.61 14.22 -6.26
N GLU A 87 -10.45 14.54 -5.66
CA GLU A 87 -9.50 15.53 -6.21
C GLU A 87 -8.84 15.10 -7.53
N TRP A 88 -8.93 13.80 -7.87
CA TRP A 88 -8.32 13.20 -9.06
C TRP A 88 -9.35 12.85 -10.13
N GLU A 89 -10.62 13.23 -9.92
CA GLU A 89 -11.69 12.98 -10.88
C GLU A 89 -11.46 13.80 -12.15
N MET A 90 -11.40 13.12 -13.28
CA MET A 90 -11.31 13.74 -14.60
C MET A 90 -12.71 14.09 -15.13
N GLU A 91 -12.78 14.88 -16.21
CA GLU A 91 -14.04 15.32 -16.83
C GLU A 91 -15.00 14.16 -17.20
N ASP A 92 -14.46 12.98 -17.46
CA ASP A 92 -15.24 11.78 -17.80
C ASP A 92 -15.71 10.97 -16.58
N GLY A 93 -15.51 11.47 -15.35
CA GLY A 93 -15.88 10.81 -14.10
C GLY A 93 -14.98 9.63 -13.70
N THR A 94 -13.78 9.57 -14.27
CA THR A 94 -12.80 8.51 -14.00
C THR A 94 -11.46 9.07 -13.52
N ILE A 95 -10.54 8.18 -13.12
CA ILE A 95 -9.13 8.51 -12.92
C ILE A 95 -8.26 8.16 -14.15
N GLY A 96 -8.87 8.06 -15.33
CA GLY A 96 -8.19 7.75 -16.58
C GLY A 96 -7.59 6.34 -16.63
N THR A 97 -6.46 6.19 -17.31
CA THR A 97 -5.80 4.90 -17.55
C THR A 97 -4.86 4.49 -16.40
N ALA A 98 -5.33 4.63 -15.17
CA ALA A 98 -4.56 4.33 -13.97
C ALA A 98 -5.18 3.16 -13.16
N TYR A 99 -4.38 2.55 -12.30
CA TYR A 99 -4.78 1.54 -11.29
C TYR A 99 -5.71 0.43 -11.83
N GLY A 100 -6.99 0.41 -11.47
CA GLY A 100 -7.94 -0.63 -11.86
C GLY A 100 -8.10 -0.79 -13.37
N TRP A 101 -7.99 0.31 -14.13
CA TRP A 101 -7.97 0.24 -15.59
C TRP A 101 -6.77 -0.57 -16.11
N VAL A 102 -5.57 -0.34 -15.56
CA VAL A 102 -4.35 -1.10 -15.94
C VAL A 102 -4.50 -2.57 -15.56
N VAL A 103 -5.00 -2.84 -14.35
CA VAL A 103 -5.25 -4.22 -13.89
C VAL A 103 -6.14 -4.97 -14.86
N LYS A 104 -7.26 -4.36 -15.24
CA LYS A 104 -8.24 -4.92 -16.22
C LYS A 104 -7.64 -5.08 -17.61
N LYS A 105 -7.00 -4.03 -18.12
CA LYS A 105 -6.43 -4.00 -19.48
C LYS A 105 -5.47 -5.15 -19.73
N PHE A 106 -4.67 -5.50 -18.75
CA PHE A 106 -3.65 -6.55 -18.85
C PHE A 106 -4.05 -7.87 -18.20
N ASN A 107 -5.29 -7.96 -17.66
CA ASN A 107 -5.82 -9.12 -16.95
C ASN A 107 -4.85 -9.64 -15.86
N GLN A 108 -4.31 -8.72 -15.06
CA GLN A 108 -3.17 -9.02 -14.18
C GLN A 108 -3.55 -9.93 -13.01
N VAL A 109 -4.71 -9.71 -12.38
CA VAL A 109 -5.14 -10.47 -11.20
C VAL A 109 -5.48 -11.91 -11.56
N ASP A 110 -6.25 -12.13 -12.63
CA ASP A 110 -6.63 -13.49 -13.06
C ASP A 110 -5.40 -14.31 -13.47
N LYS A 111 -4.44 -13.65 -14.17
CA LYS A 111 -3.17 -14.28 -14.51
C LYS A 111 -2.38 -14.67 -13.27
N LEU A 112 -2.30 -13.79 -12.26
CA LEU A 112 -1.62 -14.07 -11.00
C LEU A 112 -2.27 -15.24 -10.26
N ILE A 113 -3.61 -15.22 -10.11
CA ILE A 113 -4.35 -16.31 -9.47
C ILE A 113 -4.13 -17.62 -10.21
N HIS A 114 -4.18 -17.60 -11.55
CA HIS A 114 -3.92 -18.78 -12.36
C HIS A 114 -2.51 -19.33 -12.13
N GLN A 115 -1.49 -18.47 -12.14
CA GLN A 115 -0.10 -18.88 -11.89
C GLN A 115 0.07 -19.46 -10.48
N LEU A 116 -0.49 -18.81 -9.46
CA LEU A 116 -0.44 -19.29 -8.07
C LEU A 116 -1.06 -20.69 -7.91
N LYS A 117 -2.15 -20.98 -8.64
CA LYS A 117 -2.83 -22.28 -8.61
C LYS A 117 -2.13 -23.38 -9.42
N THR A 118 -1.55 -23.03 -10.55
CA THR A 118 -1.05 -24.03 -11.52
C THR A 118 0.47 -24.18 -11.50
N ASN A 119 1.20 -23.14 -11.11
CA ASN A 119 2.65 -23.12 -11.06
C ASN A 119 3.17 -22.19 -9.94
N PRO A 120 2.94 -22.51 -8.66
CA PRO A 120 3.31 -21.64 -7.53
C PRO A 120 4.83 -21.40 -7.42
N GLN A 121 5.66 -22.17 -8.13
CA GLN A 121 7.12 -21.99 -8.18
C GLN A 121 7.58 -21.04 -9.29
N ASP A 122 6.65 -20.43 -10.04
CA ASP A 122 7.01 -19.46 -11.08
C ASP A 122 7.58 -18.18 -10.46
N ARG A 123 8.75 -17.75 -10.97
CA ARG A 123 9.45 -16.54 -10.53
C ARG A 123 9.06 -15.29 -11.32
N ARG A 124 8.01 -15.37 -12.14
CA ARG A 124 7.51 -14.27 -13.02
C ARG A 124 6.14 -13.75 -12.57
N MET A 125 5.76 -14.00 -11.32
CA MET A 125 4.52 -13.52 -10.74
C MET A 125 4.67 -12.05 -10.34
N VAL A 126 4.24 -11.15 -11.23
CA VAL A 126 4.40 -9.70 -11.07
C VAL A 126 3.10 -9.00 -11.44
N LEU A 127 2.64 -8.09 -10.59
CA LEU A 127 1.65 -7.07 -10.94
C LEU A 127 2.39 -5.75 -11.17
N ASN A 128 2.21 -5.15 -12.35
CA ASN A 128 2.89 -3.91 -12.72
C ASN A 128 1.87 -2.86 -13.17
N LEU A 129 1.71 -1.82 -12.36
CA LEU A 129 0.82 -0.70 -12.65
C LEU A 129 1.51 0.42 -13.45
N TRP A 130 2.84 0.36 -13.60
CA TRP A 130 3.62 1.34 -14.36
C TRP A 130 3.66 0.95 -15.83
N GLN A 131 2.69 1.41 -16.58
CA GLN A 131 2.57 1.12 -18.01
C GLN A 131 2.86 2.39 -18.82
N ILE A 132 4.09 2.54 -19.29
CA ILE A 132 4.62 3.75 -19.93
C ILE A 132 3.65 4.37 -20.97
N PRO A 133 3.03 3.60 -21.88
CA PRO A 133 2.13 4.18 -22.89
C PRO A 133 0.85 4.83 -22.33
N TYR A 134 0.54 4.59 -21.06
CA TYR A 134 -0.72 5.00 -20.42
C TYR A 134 -0.54 5.93 -19.23
N LEU A 135 0.70 6.27 -18.85
CA LEU A 135 0.95 7.10 -17.67
C LEU A 135 0.36 8.51 -17.81
N ASP A 136 0.54 9.13 -18.99
CA ASP A 136 0.15 10.52 -19.22
C ASP A 136 -1.36 10.70 -19.43
N THR A 137 -2.12 9.61 -19.56
CA THR A 137 -3.58 9.62 -19.67
C THR A 137 -4.27 9.16 -18.39
N GLY A 138 -3.52 8.96 -17.31
CA GLY A 138 -4.02 8.73 -15.96
C GLY A 138 -3.97 10.01 -15.13
N ALA A 139 -4.93 10.19 -14.22
CA ALA A 139 -4.98 11.34 -13.33
C ALA A 139 -3.77 11.42 -12.39
N LEU A 140 -3.22 10.27 -12.01
CA LEU A 140 -2.06 10.17 -11.14
C LEU A 140 -1.17 8.98 -11.53
N TYR A 141 0.13 9.21 -11.60
CA TYR A 141 1.11 8.13 -11.75
C TYR A 141 1.13 7.26 -10.49
N PRO A 142 1.05 5.91 -10.60
CA PRO A 142 0.94 5.03 -9.45
C PRO A 142 2.14 5.19 -8.50
N CYS A 143 1.84 5.37 -7.20
CA CYS A 143 2.87 5.42 -6.15
C CYS A 143 3.37 4.02 -5.84
N VAL A 144 2.49 3.08 -5.50
CA VAL A 144 2.75 1.64 -5.55
C VAL A 144 2.66 1.24 -7.01
N PHE A 145 3.78 0.98 -7.63
CA PHE A 145 3.80 0.75 -9.09
C PHE A 145 4.07 -0.70 -9.46
N ASN A 146 4.62 -1.50 -8.55
CA ASN A 146 4.98 -2.89 -8.82
C ASN A 146 4.83 -3.74 -7.56
N SER A 147 4.41 -4.99 -7.73
CA SER A 147 4.48 -6.01 -6.70
C SER A 147 4.95 -7.34 -7.30
N CYS A 148 5.93 -7.96 -6.62
CA CYS A 148 6.44 -9.29 -6.93
C CYS A 148 5.89 -10.30 -5.93
N TRP A 149 5.52 -11.46 -6.41
CA TRP A 149 4.89 -12.52 -5.63
C TRP A 149 5.69 -13.82 -5.74
N ASP A 150 5.80 -14.53 -4.65
CA ASP A 150 6.40 -15.87 -4.62
C ASP A 150 5.71 -16.75 -3.58
N VAL A 151 5.90 -18.06 -3.73
CA VAL A 151 5.42 -19.05 -2.78
C VAL A 151 6.61 -19.80 -2.20
N THR A 152 6.80 -19.68 -0.90
CA THR A 152 7.83 -20.38 -0.15
C THR A 152 7.22 -21.16 1.00
N ASP A 153 7.43 -22.46 1.07
CA ASP A 153 6.90 -23.34 2.11
C ASP A 153 5.37 -23.19 2.29
N GLY A 154 4.63 -23.16 1.17
CA GLY A 154 3.16 -23.02 1.16
C GLY A 154 2.66 -21.63 1.60
N LYS A 155 3.54 -20.64 1.73
CA LYS A 155 3.22 -19.27 2.14
C LYS A 155 3.37 -18.33 0.97
N LEU A 156 2.35 -17.51 0.75
CA LEU A 156 2.34 -16.47 -0.27
C LEU A 156 3.02 -15.21 0.26
N ASN A 157 4.14 -14.85 -0.34
CA ASN A 157 4.87 -13.62 -0.05
C ASN A 157 4.61 -12.55 -1.09
N CYS A 158 4.66 -11.30 -0.67
CA CYS A 158 4.53 -10.14 -1.52
C CYS A 158 5.62 -9.11 -1.23
N MET A 159 6.30 -8.63 -2.25
CA MET A 159 7.21 -7.49 -2.17
C MET A 159 6.65 -6.34 -2.99
N LEU A 160 6.34 -5.22 -2.33
CA LEU A 160 5.91 -3.98 -2.98
C LEU A 160 7.08 -3.10 -3.35
N THR A 161 6.96 -2.39 -4.45
CA THR A 161 7.84 -1.26 -4.77
C THR A 161 7.03 0.03 -4.86
N ILE A 162 7.37 1.00 -4.01
CA ILE A 162 6.73 2.31 -3.92
C ILE A 162 7.75 3.38 -4.31
N ARG A 163 7.49 4.13 -5.40
CA ARG A 163 8.41 5.15 -5.88
C ARG A 163 8.43 6.41 -5.00
N SER A 164 7.29 6.75 -4.40
CA SER A 164 7.08 7.97 -3.61
C SER A 164 6.01 7.69 -2.58
N ASN A 165 6.34 7.80 -1.30
CA ASN A 165 5.46 7.40 -0.21
C ASN A 165 5.35 8.48 0.87
N ASP A 166 4.19 9.10 0.95
CA ASP A 166 3.76 9.93 2.06
C ASP A 166 3.61 9.03 3.30
N ILE A 167 4.56 9.11 4.22
CA ILE A 167 4.61 8.22 5.39
C ILE A 167 3.44 8.46 6.34
N PRO A 168 3.02 9.70 6.63
CA PRO A 168 1.85 9.95 7.46
C PRO A 168 0.52 9.44 6.90
N LEU A 169 0.25 9.57 5.60
CA LEU A 169 -1.07 9.30 5.02
C LEU A 169 -1.09 8.06 4.11
N GLY A 170 -0.25 8.04 3.08
CA GLY A 170 -0.28 6.99 2.06
C GLY A 170 0.27 5.65 2.57
N HIS A 171 1.33 5.67 3.37
CA HIS A 171 1.98 4.44 3.82
C HIS A 171 1.05 3.51 4.62
N PRO A 172 0.30 3.98 5.64
CA PRO A 172 -0.63 3.12 6.38
C PRO A 172 -1.72 2.50 5.50
N PHE A 173 -2.21 3.23 4.48
CA PHE A 173 -3.14 2.69 3.49
C PHE A 173 -2.51 1.58 2.68
N ASN A 174 -1.34 1.82 2.10
CA ASN A 174 -0.67 0.85 1.23
C ASN A 174 -0.34 -0.45 1.97
N VAL A 175 0.18 -0.36 3.22
CA VAL A 175 0.47 -1.54 4.03
C VAL A 175 -0.81 -2.33 4.34
N THR A 176 -1.86 -1.65 4.82
CA THR A 176 -3.16 -2.29 5.12
C THR A 176 -3.75 -2.96 3.88
N GLN A 177 -3.76 -2.26 2.74
CA GLN A 177 -4.28 -2.78 1.48
C GLN A 177 -3.58 -4.05 1.03
N TYR A 178 -2.26 -4.01 0.96
CA TYR A 178 -1.52 -5.17 0.47
C TYR A 178 -1.47 -6.33 1.47
N ALA A 179 -1.53 -6.06 2.78
CA ALA A 179 -1.74 -7.11 3.76
C ALA A 179 -3.07 -7.84 3.52
N VAL A 180 -4.18 -7.11 3.34
CA VAL A 180 -5.48 -7.70 2.97
C VAL A 180 -5.39 -8.44 1.64
N PHE A 181 -4.70 -7.88 0.64
CA PHE A 181 -4.57 -8.50 -0.67
C PHE A 181 -3.82 -9.84 -0.62
N VAL A 182 -2.74 -9.93 0.17
CA VAL A 182 -2.05 -11.21 0.42
C VAL A 182 -3.00 -12.23 1.04
N HIS A 183 -3.79 -11.84 2.06
CA HIS A 183 -4.76 -12.74 2.68
C HIS A 183 -5.83 -13.22 1.70
N LEU A 184 -6.40 -12.33 0.88
CA LEU A 184 -7.41 -12.68 -0.11
C LEU A 184 -6.86 -13.63 -1.18
N LEU A 185 -5.67 -13.33 -1.72
CA LEU A 185 -5.03 -14.20 -2.71
C LEU A 185 -4.64 -15.55 -2.11
N ALA A 186 -4.08 -15.58 -0.91
CA ALA A 186 -3.75 -16.82 -0.21
C ALA A 186 -5.00 -17.69 -0.03
N GLN A 187 -6.13 -17.08 0.41
CA GLN A 187 -7.39 -17.79 0.60
C GLN A 187 -7.93 -18.43 -0.69
N VAL A 188 -7.90 -17.71 -1.81
CA VAL A 188 -8.46 -18.22 -3.09
C VAL A 188 -7.50 -19.16 -3.82
N THR A 189 -6.27 -19.31 -3.35
CA THR A 189 -5.25 -20.20 -3.93
C THR A 189 -4.79 -21.32 -3.01
N ASP A 190 -5.49 -21.52 -1.89
CA ASP A 190 -5.20 -22.55 -0.86
C ASP A 190 -3.78 -22.44 -0.28
N LEU A 191 -3.26 -21.21 -0.19
CA LEU A 191 -1.98 -20.88 0.41
C LEU A 191 -2.17 -20.21 1.79
N LYS A 192 -1.09 -20.13 2.56
CA LYS A 192 -1.07 -19.33 3.79
C LYS A 192 -0.48 -17.94 3.49
N PRO A 193 -0.91 -16.86 4.17
CA PRO A 193 -0.24 -15.58 4.07
C PRO A 193 1.19 -15.71 4.60
N GLY A 194 2.14 -15.05 3.96
CA GLY A 194 3.57 -15.09 4.30
C GLY A 194 4.11 -13.71 4.68
N LEU A 195 5.21 -13.31 4.04
CA LEU A 195 5.84 -12.02 4.27
C LEU A 195 5.25 -10.94 3.34
N LEU A 196 5.01 -9.76 3.90
CA LEU A 196 4.79 -8.53 3.16
C LEU A 196 6.02 -7.64 3.33
N THR A 197 6.76 -7.41 2.25
CA THR A 197 7.93 -6.52 2.22
C THR A 197 7.58 -5.26 1.45
N VAL A 198 7.84 -4.09 2.01
CA VAL A 198 7.57 -2.78 1.41
C VAL A 198 8.88 -2.08 1.14
N CYS A 199 9.23 -1.92 -0.15
CA CYS A 199 10.43 -1.24 -0.62
C CYS A 199 10.05 0.17 -1.09
N ILE A 200 10.57 1.20 -0.45
CA ILE A 200 10.22 2.60 -0.70
C ILE A 200 11.44 3.33 -1.25
N SER A 201 11.34 3.88 -2.48
CA SER A 201 12.43 4.67 -3.07
C SER A 201 12.56 6.06 -2.42
N ASN A 202 11.44 6.73 -2.16
CA ASN A 202 11.39 8.05 -1.53
C ASN A 202 10.35 8.02 -0.40
N ALA A 203 10.80 7.88 0.85
CA ALA A 203 9.98 7.96 2.05
C ALA A 203 10.00 9.39 2.58
N HIS A 204 8.84 10.06 2.69
CA HIS A 204 8.81 11.46 3.07
C HIS A 204 7.67 11.83 4.01
N ILE A 205 7.88 12.93 4.72
CA ILE A 205 6.92 13.63 5.56
C ILE A 205 6.86 15.07 5.07
N TYR A 206 5.66 15.57 4.73
CA TYR A 206 5.47 16.96 4.36
C TYR A 206 5.67 17.89 5.56
N GLU A 207 6.18 19.10 5.31
CA GLU A 207 6.47 20.07 6.35
C GLU A 207 5.24 20.37 7.25
N ASN A 208 4.06 20.47 6.65
CA ASN A 208 2.79 20.69 7.37
C ASN A 208 2.30 19.47 8.19
N GLN A 209 2.93 18.31 8.06
CA GLN A 209 2.60 17.09 8.81
C GLN A 209 3.54 16.87 10.02
N VAL A 210 4.64 17.62 10.11
CA VAL A 210 5.73 17.39 11.08
C VAL A 210 5.22 17.39 12.53
N GLU A 211 4.40 18.38 12.91
CA GLU A 211 3.89 18.46 14.27
C GLU A 211 2.97 17.29 14.63
N GLY A 212 2.14 16.83 13.69
CA GLY A 212 1.34 15.62 13.86
C GLY A 212 2.20 14.36 14.06
N MET A 213 3.34 14.27 13.37
CA MET A 213 4.26 13.15 13.54
C MET A 213 5.01 13.20 14.86
N LYS A 214 5.42 14.36 15.36
CA LYS A 214 5.98 14.52 16.70
C LYS A 214 4.98 14.09 17.77
N GLU A 215 3.72 14.47 17.62
CA GLU A 215 2.64 14.03 18.52
C GLU A 215 2.47 12.50 18.47
N GLN A 216 2.47 11.90 17.27
CA GLN A 216 2.36 10.44 17.13
C GLN A 216 3.54 9.71 17.77
N LEU A 217 4.77 10.22 17.62
CA LEU A 217 5.95 9.68 18.30
C LEU A 217 5.79 9.68 19.84
N SER A 218 5.16 10.72 20.40
CA SER A 218 4.90 10.79 21.85
C SER A 218 3.93 9.73 22.37
N ARG A 219 3.24 9.03 21.47
CA ARG A 219 2.31 7.93 21.79
C ARG A 219 2.98 6.55 21.77
N ARG A 220 4.29 6.47 21.55
CA ARG A 220 5.03 5.20 21.46
C ARG A 220 4.73 4.27 22.64
N ASP A 221 4.76 4.79 23.85
CA ASP A 221 4.51 4.02 25.08
C ASP A 221 3.01 3.88 25.43
N LYS A 222 2.12 4.44 24.61
CA LYS A 222 0.66 4.44 24.81
C LYS A 222 -0.08 3.69 23.71
N ALA A 223 0.63 2.94 22.88
CA ALA A 223 0.05 2.19 21.78
C ALA A 223 -0.95 1.14 22.29
N TYR A 224 -2.05 0.99 21.57
CA TYR A 224 -3.03 -0.09 21.84
C TYR A 224 -2.41 -1.46 21.53
N PRO A 225 -2.97 -2.55 22.09
CA PRO A 225 -2.60 -3.90 21.68
C PRO A 225 -2.74 -4.08 20.16
N CYS A 226 -1.80 -4.82 19.56
CA CYS A 226 -1.88 -5.15 18.14
C CYS A 226 -3.02 -6.14 17.86
N LEU A 227 -3.48 -6.17 16.62
CA LEU A 227 -4.41 -7.17 16.13
C LEU A 227 -3.64 -8.47 15.88
N LEU A 228 -3.76 -9.41 16.81
CA LEU A 228 -3.18 -10.75 16.69
C LEU A 228 -4.19 -11.68 16.01
N TYR A 229 -3.71 -12.65 15.25
CA TYR A 229 -4.54 -13.74 14.78
C TYR A 229 -4.80 -14.70 15.96
N THR A 230 -6.06 -14.99 16.22
CA THR A 230 -6.44 -16.07 17.13
C THR A 230 -6.36 -17.38 16.37
N SER A 231 -5.61 -18.36 16.90
CA SER A 231 -5.69 -19.73 16.42
C SER A 231 -6.97 -20.33 16.99
N ASP A 232 -7.99 -20.47 16.15
CA ASP A 232 -9.10 -21.40 16.39
C ASP A 232 -8.79 -22.72 15.70
#